data_2e2ea871531f5907ea00623a73b9c1c8
#
_entry.id   2e2ea871531f5907ea00623a73b9c1c8
#
_cell.length_a   1.000
_cell.length_b   1.000
_cell.length_c   1.000
_cell.angle_alpha   90.00
_cell.angle_beta   90.00
_cell.angle_gamma   90.00
#
_symmetry.space_group_name_H-M   'P 1'
#
loop_
_entity.id
_entity.type
_entity.pdbx_description
1 polymer ?
#
loop_
_entity_poly.entity_id
_entity_poly.type
_entity_poly.pdbx_seq_one_letter_code
_entity_poly.pdbx_strand_id
1 'polypeptide(L)'
;MRSNTEPNTPTTLAGLVLLSGLLGALVSGAALGEPIEKKGTTPYVTHFIFRPLMSMEIAGLGTATNLEAVGTTQNKKGEKMLDKMSAHCAALSVASGDKKYIDGACVLTDSDGDKIFSTFDTREVDKSQPDMSCGTHIITGGTGKYAGITGTEPFACNSLPALAGEGGYTSMDIPHNTSWEIKK
;
A
#
# COMPACT_ATOMS: atom_id res chain seq x y z
N MET A 1 -79.55 -8.44 -0.22
CA MET A 1 -80.26 -7.16 0.07
C MET A 1 -79.27 -6.09 -0.30
N ARG A 2 -79.42 -5.44 -1.48
CA ARG A 2 -79.97 -4.10 -1.71
C ARG A 2 -79.33 -3.08 -0.76
N SER A 3 -78.73 -1.97 -1.16
CA SER A 3 -79.10 -0.97 -2.16
C SER A 3 -77.91 0.00 -2.34
N ASN A 4 -77.51 0.30 -3.56
CA ASN A 4 -77.59 1.59 -4.27
C ASN A 4 -77.37 2.87 -3.41
N THR A 5 -76.44 3.72 -3.82
CA THR A 5 -76.67 4.91 -4.67
C THR A 5 -75.39 5.68 -4.93
N GLU A 6 -75.09 5.90 -6.18
CA GLU A 6 -74.32 7.07 -6.71
C GLU A 6 -75.21 8.33 -6.68
N PRO A 7 -74.80 9.52 -7.18
CA PRO A 7 -73.50 10.11 -7.54
C PRO A 7 -73.34 11.55 -6.97
N ASN A 8 -72.17 12.17 -7.13
CA ASN A 8 -72.08 13.57 -7.58
C ASN A 8 -70.64 14.04 -7.83
N THR A 9 -70.31 14.21 -9.07
CA THR A 9 -69.35 15.23 -9.51
C THR A 9 -70.06 16.59 -9.59
N PRO A 10 -69.41 17.73 -9.52
CA PRO A 10 -68.28 18.22 -10.32
C PRO A 10 -67.37 19.23 -9.61
N THR A 11 -66.22 19.56 -10.06
CA THR A 11 -65.85 20.84 -10.71
C THR A 11 -64.32 20.95 -10.76
N THR A 12 -63.90 21.15 -11.98
CA THR A 12 -62.60 21.59 -12.48
C THR A 12 -62.08 22.81 -11.75
N LEU A 13 -60.78 22.79 -11.40
CA LEU A 13 -59.92 23.97 -11.33
C LEU A 13 -58.52 23.62 -11.79
N ALA A 14 -58.19 24.11 -12.96
CA ALA A 14 -56.86 24.04 -13.54
C ALA A 14 -55.88 24.91 -12.74
N GLY A 15 -54.93 24.27 -12.06
CA GLY A 15 -53.79 24.93 -11.42
C GLY A 15 -52.52 24.56 -12.20
N LEU A 16 -52.08 25.55 -12.98
CA LEU A 16 -50.81 25.51 -13.71
C LEU A 16 -49.64 25.56 -12.70
N VAL A 17 -49.04 24.44 -12.40
CA VAL A 17 -47.81 24.40 -11.57
C VAL A 17 -46.61 24.45 -12.51
N LEU A 18 -45.97 25.61 -12.56
CA LEU A 18 -44.66 25.80 -13.18
C LEU A 18 -43.62 24.98 -12.42
N LEU A 19 -43.20 23.84 -12.97
CA LEU A 19 -42.05 23.11 -12.52
C LEU A 19 -40.79 23.86 -12.92
N SER A 20 -40.27 24.67 -12.00
CA SER A 20 -38.93 25.25 -12.07
C SER A 20 -37.93 24.10 -11.78
N GLY A 21 -37.44 23.45 -12.83
CA GLY A 21 -36.38 22.45 -12.74
C GLY A 21 -35.07 23.11 -12.30
N LEU A 22 -34.71 23.00 -11.00
CA LEU A 22 -33.36 23.23 -10.52
C LEU A 22 -32.52 22.02 -10.98
N LEU A 23 -31.79 22.16 -12.09
CA LEU A 23 -30.68 21.28 -12.41
C LEU A 23 -29.57 21.58 -11.39
N GLY A 24 -29.58 20.88 -10.27
CA GLY A 24 -28.44 20.79 -9.36
C GLY A 24 -27.33 20.02 -10.07
N ALA A 25 -26.36 20.74 -10.64
CA ALA A 25 -25.11 20.15 -11.08
C ALA A 25 -24.39 19.60 -9.83
N LEU A 26 -24.48 18.28 -9.64
CA LEU A 26 -23.61 17.55 -8.71
C LEU A 26 -22.19 17.65 -9.26
N VAL A 27 -21.49 18.73 -8.89
CA VAL A 27 -20.03 18.77 -9.01
C VAL A 27 -19.52 17.77 -8.01
N SER A 28 -19.28 16.53 -8.47
CA SER A 28 -18.47 15.56 -7.73
C SER A 28 -17.07 16.15 -7.66
N GLY A 29 -16.82 16.92 -6.60
CA GLY A 29 -15.47 17.36 -6.25
C GLY A 29 -14.68 16.07 -5.96
N ALA A 30 -13.87 15.64 -6.93
CA ALA A 30 -12.81 14.72 -6.63
C ALA A 30 -12.03 15.34 -5.48
N ALA A 31 -12.04 14.72 -4.32
CA ALA A 31 -11.18 15.13 -3.22
C ALA A 31 -9.74 15.00 -3.74
N LEU A 32 -9.18 16.11 -4.18
CA LEU A 32 -7.76 16.17 -4.50
C LEU A 32 -7.05 15.95 -3.18
N GLY A 33 -6.48 14.76 -3.00
CA GLY A 33 -5.62 14.46 -1.86
C GLY A 33 -4.60 15.58 -1.69
N GLU A 34 -4.28 15.92 -0.44
CA GLU A 34 -3.29 16.99 -0.20
C GLU A 34 -2.00 16.69 -0.95
N PRO A 35 -1.42 17.69 -1.62
CA PRO A 35 -0.22 17.49 -2.42
C PRO A 35 0.93 17.03 -1.52
N ILE A 36 1.62 15.99 -1.95
CA ILE A 36 2.87 15.54 -1.33
C ILE A 36 4.04 16.29 -1.95
N GLU A 37 5.13 16.40 -1.20
CA GLU A 37 6.36 17.01 -1.70
C GLU A 37 6.90 16.22 -2.91
N LYS A 38 7.38 16.94 -3.95
CA LYS A 38 7.89 16.32 -5.17
C LYS A 38 9.22 15.60 -4.98
N LYS A 39 9.95 15.94 -3.96
CA LYS A 39 11.22 15.27 -3.59
C LYS A 39 11.47 15.46 -2.10
N GLY A 40 12.17 14.51 -1.51
CA GLY A 40 12.51 14.60 -0.11
C GLY A 40 13.24 13.37 0.40
N THR A 41 13.49 13.38 1.70
CA THR A 41 14.01 12.24 2.45
C THR A 41 13.24 12.10 3.74
N THR A 42 12.84 10.88 4.06
CA THR A 42 12.13 10.61 5.32
C THR A 42 12.45 9.22 5.87
N PRO A 43 12.64 9.07 7.17
CA PRO A 43 12.68 7.78 7.83
C PRO A 43 11.27 7.28 8.10
N TYR A 44 11.03 6.00 7.84
CA TYR A 44 9.80 5.32 8.24
C TYR A 44 10.11 3.88 8.67
N VAL A 45 9.15 3.22 9.27
CA VAL A 45 9.24 1.79 9.61
C VAL A 45 8.09 1.06 8.97
N THR A 46 8.35 -0.10 8.38
CA THR A 46 7.32 -1.05 8.03
C THR A 46 7.28 -2.17 9.06
N HIS A 47 6.11 -2.39 9.64
CA HIS A 47 5.83 -3.50 10.54
C HIS A 47 5.30 -4.66 9.71
N PHE A 48 6.14 -5.66 9.43
CA PHE A 48 5.81 -6.78 8.58
C PHE A 48 5.51 -8.06 9.35
N ILE A 49 4.59 -8.84 8.80
CA ILE A 49 4.40 -10.26 9.07
C ILE A 49 4.75 -11.00 7.79
N PHE A 50 5.69 -11.94 7.87
CA PHE A 50 6.11 -12.80 6.78
C PHE A 50 5.48 -14.17 6.91
N ARG A 51 5.06 -14.72 5.76
CA ARG A 51 4.52 -16.07 5.64
C ARG A 51 5.23 -16.82 4.53
N PRO A 52 5.83 -18.00 4.82
CA PRO A 52 6.31 -18.88 3.76
C PRO A 52 5.11 -19.47 3.00
N LEU A 53 5.15 -19.41 1.68
CA LEU A 53 4.10 -19.96 0.81
C LEU A 53 4.51 -21.34 0.28
N MET A 54 5.76 -21.45 -0.15
CA MET A 54 6.32 -22.68 -0.70
C MET A 54 7.82 -22.71 -0.43
N SER A 55 8.33 -23.85 0.01
CA SER A 55 9.76 -24.09 0.11
C SER A 55 10.13 -25.32 -0.72
N MET A 56 11.28 -25.24 -1.40
CA MET A 56 11.87 -26.38 -2.08
C MET A 56 13.34 -26.53 -1.68
N GLU A 57 13.74 -27.76 -1.48
CA GLU A 57 15.16 -28.11 -1.35
C GLU A 57 15.71 -28.36 -2.74
N ILE A 58 16.85 -27.75 -3.05
CA ILE A 58 17.57 -27.95 -4.31
C ILE A 58 18.81 -28.74 -3.97
N ALA A 59 18.81 -30.02 -4.30
CA ALA A 59 19.87 -30.97 -3.95
C ALA A 59 21.27 -30.41 -4.25
N GLY A 60 22.10 -30.31 -3.23
CA GLY A 60 23.47 -29.77 -3.31
C GLY A 60 23.58 -28.26 -3.45
N LEU A 61 22.46 -27.52 -3.51
CA LEU A 61 22.44 -26.07 -3.62
C LEU A 61 21.81 -25.37 -2.41
N GLY A 62 20.88 -26.00 -1.68
CA GLY A 62 20.22 -25.44 -0.53
C GLY A 62 18.71 -25.30 -0.66
N THR A 63 18.12 -24.28 -0.04
CA THR A 63 16.67 -24.09 0.02
C THR A 63 16.27 -22.78 -0.66
N ALA A 64 15.21 -22.82 -1.44
CA ALA A 64 14.51 -21.63 -1.96
C ALA A 64 13.09 -21.59 -1.39
N THR A 65 12.68 -20.44 -0.87
CA THR A 65 11.37 -20.23 -0.22
C THR A 65 10.69 -19.01 -0.79
N ASN A 66 9.48 -19.19 -1.33
CA ASN A 66 8.62 -18.07 -1.66
C ASN A 66 7.97 -17.54 -0.38
N LEU A 67 8.04 -16.22 -0.20
CA LEU A 67 7.52 -15.50 0.95
C LEU A 67 6.45 -14.50 0.51
N GLU A 68 5.42 -14.37 1.30
CA GLU A 68 4.53 -13.23 1.31
C GLU A 68 4.79 -12.40 2.56
N ALA A 69 4.83 -11.09 2.42
CA ALA A 69 4.88 -10.18 3.55
C ALA A 69 3.73 -9.18 3.47
N VAL A 70 3.02 -9.01 4.58
CA VAL A 70 1.97 -8.01 4.73
C VAL A 70 2.28 -7.13 5.95
N GLY A 71 1.98 -5.86 5.84
CA GLY A 71 2.32 -4.93 6.92
C GLY A 71 1.73 -3.55 6.76
N THR A 72 2.18 -2.66 7.62
CA THR A 72 1.80 -1.24 7.60
C THR A 72 3.03 -0.37 7.82
N THR A 73 3.01 0.82 7.23
CA THR A 73 4.08 1.80 7.40
C THR A 73 3.76 2.82 8.49
N GLN A 74 4.80 3.31 9.15
CA GLN A 74 4.73 4.42 10.10
C GLN A 74 5.87 5.40 9.83
N ASN A 75 5.52 6.64 9.43
CA ASN A 75 6.50 7.70 9.29
C ASN A 75 7.00 8.16 10.66
N LYS A 76 8.31 8.29 10.83
CA LYS A 76 8.91 8.64 12.12
C LYS A 76 8.93 10.14 12.39
N LYS A 77 8.72 10.97 11.38
CA LYS A 77 8.62 12.44 11.52
C LYS A 77 7.17 12.94 11.62
N GLY A 78 6.17 12.05 11.42
CA GLY A 78 4.78 12.42 11.34
C GLY A 78 4.40 13.09 10.02
N GLU A 79 5.23 12.95 8.98
CA GLU A 79 4.95 13.40 7.63
C GLU A 79 3.94 12.46 6.96
N LYS A 80 3.18 12.96 5.97
CA LYS A 80 2.19 12.13 5.26
C LYS A 80 2.83 11.11 4.32
N MET A 81 4.02 11.40 3.82
CA MET A 81 4.75 10.48 2.93
C MET A 81 5.12 9.21 3.68
N LEU A 82 4.72 8.06 3.14
CA LEU A 82 5.01 6.74 3.72
C LEU A 82 4.46 6.54 5.15
N ASP A 83 3.35 7.24 5.49
CA ASP A 83 2.66 7.04 6.76
C ASP A 83 1.34 6.30 6.55
N LYS A 84 1.06 5.31 7.41
CA LYS A 84 -0.20 4.54 7.42
C LYS A 84 -0.58 3.91 6.08
N MET A 85 0.41 3.53 5.28
CA MET A 85 0.17 2.76 4.06
C MET A 85 0.11 1.27 4.37
N SER A 86 -0.75 0.54 3.67
CA SER A 86 -0.71 -0.92 3.65
C SER A 86 0.45 -1.38 2.77
N ALA A 87 1.24 -2.33 3.24
CA ALA A 87 2.36 -2.93 2.52
C ALA A 87 2.04 -4.37 2.16
N HIS A 88 2.30 -4.76 0.91
CA HIS A 88 2.20 -6.14 0.43
C HIS A 88 3.39 -6.45 -0.46
N CYS A 89 4.15 -7.49 -0.11
CA CYS A 89 5.34 -7.90 -0.83
C CYS A 89 5.29 -9.38 -1.18
N ALA A 90 5.86 -9.70 -2.34
CA ALA A 90 6.20 -11.05 -2.76
C ALA A 90 7.72 -11.17 -2.87
N ALA A 91 8.30 -12.21 -2.29
CA ALA A 91 9.74 -12.37 -2.21
C ALA A 91 10.19 -13.80 -2.41
N LEU A 92 11.45 -13.95 -2.81
CA LEU A 92 12.19 -15.22 -2.85
C LEU A 92 13.35 -15.14 -1.86
N SER A 93 13.35 -16.04 -0.88
CA SER A 93 14.48 -16.27 0.01
C SER A 93 15.29 -17.45 -0.50
N VAL A 94 16.59 -17.27 -0.65
CA VAL A 94 17.52 -18.33 -1.07
C VAL A 94 18.58 -18.51 0.01
N ALA A 95 18.80 -19.77 0.40
CA ALA A 95 19.90 -20.17 1.28
C ALA A 95 20.69 -21.28 0.59
N SER A 96 21.89 -20.96 0.08
CA SER A 96 22.74 -21.89 -0.67
C SER A 96 24.18 -21.78 -0.17
N GLY A 97 24.62 -22.78 0.58
CA GLY A 97 25.92 -22.74 1.26
C GLY A 97 26.00 -21.50 2.17
N ASP A 98 27.04 -20.68 1.98
CA ASP A 98 27.25 -19.45 2.74
C ASP A 98 26.42 -18.26 2.23
N LYS A 99 25.73 -18.42 1.10
CA LYS A 99 24.95 -17.36 0.48
C LYS A 99 23.52 -17.40 1.00
N LYS A 100 23.09 -16.30 1.60
CA LYS A 100 21.71 -16.09 2.01
C LYS A 100 21.28 -14.72 1.50
N TYR A 101 20.16 -14.67 0.81
CA TYR A 101 19.58 -13.41 0.34
C TYR A 101 18.07 -13.52 0.20
N ILE A 102 17.44 -12.38 0.18
CA ILE A 102 16.02 -12.23 -0.13
C ILE A 102 15.90 -11.11 -1.14
N ASP A 103 15.17 -11.37 -2.22
CA ASP A 103 14.79 -10.35 -3.19
C ASP A 103 13.30 -10.41 -3.49
N GLY A 104 12.74 -9.32 -4.02
CA GLY A 104 11.32 -9.28 -4.28
C GLY A 104 10.81 -7.92 -4.71
N ALA A 105 9.49 -7.79 -4.65
CA ALA A 105 8.77 -6.57 -5.00
C ALA A 105 7.68 -6.27 -3.98
N CYS A 106 7.44 -4.98 -3.76
CA CYS A 106 6.43 -4.49 -2.83
C CYS A 106 5.50 -3.48 -3.49
N VAL A 107 4.28 -3.46 -3.00
CA VAL A 107 3.28 -2.44 -3.26
C VAL A 107 2.88 -1.81 -1.93
N LEU A 108 3.06 -0.51 -1.81
CA LEU A 108 2.50 0.28 -0.73
C LEU A 108 1.23 0.96 -1.24
N THR A 109 0.15 0.91 -0.47
CA THR A 109 -1.14 1.50 -0.84
C THR A 109 -1.62 2.40 0.28
N ASP A 110 -1.92 3.64 -0.01
CA ASP A 110 -2.44 4.59 0.97
C ASP A 110 -3.98 4.56 1.09
N SER A 111 -4.52 5.41 1.95
CA SER A 111 -5.96 5.50 2.21
C SER A 111 -6.80 5.93 1.01
N ASP A 112 -6.20 6.61 0.01
CA ASP A 112 -6.88 7.04 -1.21
C ASP A 112 -6.83 5.95 -2.31
N GLY A 113 -6.08 4.87 -2.07
CA GLY A 113 -5.84 3.79 -3.02
C GLY A 113 -4.66 4.06 -3.96
N ASP A 114 -3.95 5.17 -3.79
CA ASP A 114 -2.75 5.48 -4.55
C ASP A 114 -1.58 4.60 -4.10
N LYS A 115 -0.71 4.23 -5.03
CA LYS A 115 0.29 3.19 -4.82
C LYS A 115 1.71 3.66 -5.09
N ILE A 116 2.65 3.08 -4.35
CA ILE A 116 4.08 3.13 -4.64
C ILE A 116 4.54 1.69 -4.91
N PHE A 117 5.35 1.50 -5.96
CA PHE A 117 5.94 0.22 -6.35
C PHE A 117 7.43 0.26 -6.10
N SER A 118 7.96 -0.81 -5.51
CA SER A 118 9.40 -0.98 -5.33
C SER A 118 9.83 -2.42 -5.57
N THR A 119 11.09 -2.60 -5.93
CA THR A 119 11.80 -3.87 -5.84
C THR A 119 12.84 -3.78 -4.74
N PHE A 120 13.23 -4.89 -4.15
CA PHE A 120 14.28 -4.91 -3.13
C PHE A 120 15.21 -6.09 -3.28
N ASP A 121 16.42 -5.92 -2.78
CA ASP A 121 17.44 -6.95 -2.75
C ASP A 121 18.32 -6.78 -1.50
N THR A 122 18.48 -7.86 -0.72
CA THR A 122 19.34 -7.85 0.47
C THR A 122 20.83 -7.98 0.14
N ARG A 123 21.19 -8.17 -1.15
CA ARG A 123 22.57 -8.11 -1.64
C ARG A 123 23.03 -6.69 -1.95
N GLU A 124 22.08 -5.78 -2.18
CA GLU A 124 22.30 -4.38 -2.50
C GLU A 124 22.28 -3.54 -1.23
N VAL A 125 23.43 -3.29 -0.66
CA VAL A 125 23.58 -2.55 0.59
C VAL A 125 24.23 -1.20 0.33
N ASP A 126 23.60 -0.12 0.80
CA ASP A 126 24.18 1.22 0.77
C ASP A 126 25.25 1.36 1.86
N LYS A 127 26.51 1.28 1.46
CA LYS A 127 27.66 1.37 2.38
C LYS A 127 27.79 2.73 3.05
N SER A 128 27.13 3.76 2.55
CA SER A 128 27.12 5.11 3.18
C SER A 128 26.19 5.17 4.38
N GLN A 129 25.32 4.16 4.57
CA GLN A 129 24.34 4.06 5.65
C GLN A 129 24.51 2.73 6.42
N PRO A 130 25.56 2.58 7.24
CA PRO A 130 25.90 1.32 7.89
C PRO A 130 24.79 0.78 8.81
N ASP A 131 23.93 1.64 9.34
CA ASP A 131 22.79 1.25 10.18
C ASP A 131 21.63 0.66 9.34
N MET A 132 21.67 0.81 8.00
CA MET A 132 20.69 0.30 7.04
C MET A 132 21.29 -0.83 6.19
N SER A 133 21.90 -1.81 6.85
CA SER A 133 22.76 -2.81 6.21
C SER A 133 22.06 -4.11 5.81
N CYS A 134 20.73 -4.14 5.80
CA CYS A 134 19.98 -5.35 5.41
C CYS A 134 19.73 -5.43 3.90
N GLY A 135 19.57 -4.29 3.22
CA GLY A 135 19.32 -4.23 1.79
C GLY A 135 18.84 -2.87 1.33
N THR A 136 18.41 -2.79 0.09
CA THR A 136 17.89 -1.56 -0.50
C THR A 136 16.64 -1.84 -1.32
N HIS A 137 15.59 -1.04 -1.12
CA HIS A 137 14.48 -0.92 -2.08
C HIS A 137 14.81 0.13 -3.14
N ILE A 138 14.40 -0.16 -4.36
CA ILE A 138 14.37 0.80 -5.47
C ILE A 138 12.91 1.10 -5.77
N ILE A 139 12.48 2.35 -5.57
CA ILE A 139 11.16 2.81 -5.98
C ILE A 139 11.12 2.91 -7.49
N THR A 140 10.25 2.12 -8.13
CA THR A 140 10.18 1.97 -9.58
C THR A 140 9.03 2.76 -10.21
N GLY A 141 8.10 3.27 -9.40
CA GLY A 141 6.95 4.04 -9.85
C GLY A 141 5.82 4.09 -8.85
N GLY A 142 4.71 4.69 -9.28
CA GLY A 142 3.50 4.79 -8.47
C GLY A 142 2.27 5.21 -9.27
N THR A 143 1.13 5.31 -8.60
CA THR A 143 -0.14 5.76 -9.18
C THR A 143 -0.64 7.04 -8.49
N GLY A 144 -1.63 7.69 -9.08
CA GLY A 144 -2.28 8.86 -8.50
C GLY A 144 -1.28 9.96 -8.13
N LYS A 145 -1.26 10.38 -6.87
CA LYS A 145 -0.34 11.41 -6.38
C LYS A 145 1.14 11.01 -6.41
N TYR A 146 1.43 9.69 -6.49
CA TYR A 146 2.79 9.14 -6.62
C TYR A 146 3.20 8.86 -8.07
N ALA A 147 2.40 9.22 -9.07
CA ALA A 147 2.73 8.97 -10.47
C ALA A 147 4.07 9.64 -10.85
N GLY A 148 5.01 8.84 -11.39
CA GLY A 148 6.36 9.27 -11.76
C GLY A 148 7.36 9.31 -10.59
N ILE A 149 7.01 8.76 -9.42
CA ILE A 149 7.93 8.64 -8.29
C ILE A 149 9.06 7.65 -8.60
N THR A 150 10.27 8.03 -8.22
CA THR A 150 11.47 7.18 -8.22
C THR A 150 12.25 7.45 -6.95
N GLY A 151 13.08 6.50 -6.51
CA GLY A 151 13.86 6.70 -5.29
C GLY A 151 14.58 5.46 -4.81
N THR A 152 15.23 5.60 -3.67
CA THR A 152 15.94 4.52 -2.99
C THR A 152 15.58 4.50 -1.51
N GLU A 153 15.54 3.30 -0.95
CA GLU A 153 15.15 3.07 0.44
C GLU A 153 16.08 2.01 1.06
N PRO A 154 17.31 2.37 1.44
CA PRO A 154 18.13 1.49 2.27
C PRO A 154 17.38 1.13 3.56
N PHE A 155 17.51 -0.12 4.01
CA PHE A 155 16.76 -0.61 5.16
C PHE A 155 17.56 -1.51 6.10
N ALA A 156 17.11 -1.57 7.34
CA ALA A 156 17.59 -2.52 8.36
C ALA A 156 16.54 -3.61 8.62
N CYS A 157 16.96 -4.74 9.15
CA CYS A 157 16.11 -5.87 9.50
C CYS A 157 16.14 -6.12 11.00
N ASN A 158 15.09 -5.77 11.71
CA ASN A 158 14.95 -6.02 13.13
C ASN A 158 13.94 -7.15 13.35
N SER A 159 14.45 -8.36 13.56
CA SER A 159 13.61 -9.51 13.89
C SER A 159 12.93 -9.31 15.24
N LEU A 160 11.64 -9.55 15.29
CA LEU A 160 10.85 -9.59 16.50
C LEU A 160 10.76 -11.05 17.01
N PRO A 161 10.36 -11.30 18.26
CA PRO A 161 10.11 -12.64 18.74
C PRO A 161 9.16 -13.39 17.81
N ALA A 162 9.45 -14.67 17.56
CA ALA A 162 8.62 -15.51 16.71
C ALA A 162 7.16 -15.47 17.20
N LEU A 163 6.22 -15.38 16.26
CA LEU A 163 4.81 -15.51 16.59
C LEU A 163 4.56 -16.95 17.07
N ALA A 164 4.00 -17.08 18.26
CA ALA A 164 3.63 -18.37 18.79
C ALA A 164 2.50 -18.97 17.93
N GLY A 165 2.70 -20.14 17.37
CA GLY A 165 1.67 -20.84 16.61
C GLY A 165 2.21 -21.64 15.42
N GLU A 166 1.30 -22.32 14.77
CA GLU A 166 1.55 -23.10 13.56
C GLU A 166 1.64 -22.17 12.33
N GLY A 167 2.39 -22.57 11.30
CA GLY A 167 2.42 -21.88 10.01
C GLY A 167 3.68 -21.10 9.67
N GLY A 168 4.68 -21.06 10.57
CA GLY A 168 5.99 -20.48 10.26
C GLY A 168 5.99 -18.95 10.04
N TYR A 169 5.02 -18.23 10.62
CA TYR A 169 5.00 -16.78 10.57
C TYR A 169 6.15 -16.17 11.34
N THR A 170 6.76 -15.16 10.75
CA THR A 170 7.76 -14.32 11.43
C THR A 170 7.36 -12.85 11.33
N SER A 171 7.78 -12.05 12.29
CA SER A 171 7.54 -10.61 12.28
C SER A 171 8.84 -9.84 12.35
N MET A 172 8.88 -8.70 11.66
CA MET A 172 10.03 -7.80 11.63
C MET A 172 9.57 -6.35 11.61
N ASP A 173 10.32 -5.53 12.30
CA ASP A 173 10.35 -4.10 12.07
C ASP A 173 11.45 -3.78 11.07
N ILE A 174 11.09 -3.19 9.95
CA ILE A 174 12.01 -2.82 8.88
C ILE A 174 12.09 -1.28 8.84
N PRO A 175 13.07 -0.67 9.52
CA PRO A 175 13.35 0.75 9.37
C PRO A 175 13.92 1.04 7.98
N HIS A 176 13.45 2.12 7.38
CA HIS A 176 13.88 2.61 6.08
C HIS A 176 14.36 4.05 6.17
N ASN A 177 15.27 4.40 5.26
CA ASN A 177 15.71 5.77 5.04
C ASN A 177 15.46 6.12 3.57
N THR A 178 14.29 6.66 3.28
CA THR A 178 13.82 6.85 1.91
C THR A 178 14.23 8.19 1.34
N SER A 179 14.73 8.18 0.10
CA SER A 179 14.91 9.37 -0.73
C SER A 179 14.10 9.20 -1.99
N TRP A 180 13.29 10.21 -2.34
CA TRP A 180 12.42 10.15 -3.53
C TRP A 180 12.40 11.43 -4.33
N GLU A 181 12.01 11.29 -5.62
CA GLU A 181 11.68 12.38 -6.52
C GLU A 181 10.48 11.97 -7.39
N ILE A 182 9.49 12.88 -7.55
CA ILE A 182 8.34 12.72 -8.45
C ILE A 182 8.58 13.58 -9.68
N LYS A 183 8.81 12.93 -10.83
CA LYS A 183 8.96 13.58 -12.13
C LYS A 183 7.61 13.56 -12.84
N LYS A 184 7.14 14.73 -13.22
CA LYS A 184 5.94 14.89 -14.06
C LYS A 184 6.35 15.02 -15.53
#